data_dab68d562caa5a2e1bf07ebad79e1847
#
_entry.id   dab68d562caa5a2e1bf07ebad79e1847
#
_cell.length_a   1.000
_cell.length_b   1.000
_cell.length_c   1.000
_cell.angle_alpha   90.00
_cell.angle_beta   90.00
_cell.angle_gamma   90.00
#
_symmetry.space_group_name_H-M   'P 1'
#
loop_
_entity.id
_entity.type
_entity.pdbx_description
1 polymer ?
#
loop_
_entity_poly.entity_id
_entity_poly.type
_entity_poly.pdbx_seq_one_letter_code
_entity_poly.pdbx_strand_id
1 'polypeptide(L)'
;MEQEVRDSTQRVLDVAERLFMDRGYSAITLRDIADELGMKQASLYYHFPGGKEQLFLAMAARMFDRHHQGVVDALAGGEDDLRAQLRGVAEWFASQRPMKFMGMMHADVAALSEEHKEQLAQKAHGAMFRPLREAFVAAEGRGEIRAMHPDLLAGCFLWLMDGLSYGETRTGAPPRAAMAEDVISMMLDGLLPREGAVMLPVQSWPEMMNSSD
;
A
#
# COMPACT_ATOMS: atom_id res chain seq x y z
N MET A 1 -18.34 27.45 -8.66
CA MET A 1 -17.09 27.92 -8.02
C MET A 1 -16.49 26.85 -7.08
N GLU A 2 -17.17 26.39 -6.02
CA GLU A 2 -16.62 25.29 -5.18
C GLU A 2 -16.39 23.98 -5.95
N GLN A 3 -17.30 23.58 -6.85
CA GLN A 3 -17.15 22.39 -7.65
C GLN A 3 -15.97 22.49 -8.62
N GLU A 4 -15.80 23.63 -9.29
CA GLU A 4 -14.67 23.90 -10.20
C GLU A 4 -13.31 23.86 -9.45
N VAL A 5 -13.26 24.36 -8.22
CA VAL A 5 -12.05 24.28 -7.38
C VAL A 5 -11.77 22.84 -6.99
N ARG A 6 -12.78 22.05 -6.64
CA ARG A 6 -12.63 20.62 -6.33
C ARG A 6 -12.13 19.85 -7.56
N ASP A 7 -12.74 20.08 -8.72
CA ASP A 7 -12.35 19.40 -9.98
C ASP A 7 -10.91 19.77 -10.37
N SER A 8 -10.53 21.05 -10.20
CA SER A 8 -9.16 21.51 -10.43
C SER A 8 -8.18 20.83 -9.45
N THR A 9 -8.50 20.74 -8.18
CA THR A 9 -7.66 20.08 -7.17
C THR A 9 -7.50 18.58 -7.48
N GLN A 10 -8.56 17.90 -7.90
CA GLN A 10 -8.48 16.49 -8.27
C GLN A 10 -7.55 16.27 -9.47
N ARG A 11 -7.65 17.11 -10.51
CA ARG A 11 -6.75 17.05 -11.68
C ARG A 11 -5.27 17.25 -11.28
N VAL A 12 -5.00 18.17 -10.35
CA VAL A 12 -3.64 18.37 -9.81
C VAL A 12 -3.15 17.12 -9.12
N LEU A 13 -3.97 16.52 -8.26
CA LEU A 13 -3.62 15.29 -7.54
C LEU A 13 -3.40 14.10 -8.50
N ASP A 14 -4.19 13.97 -9.57
CA ASP A 14 -4.03 12.90 -10.57
C ASP A 14 -2.70 13.01 -11.32
N VAL A 15 -2.32 14.22 -11.75
CA VAL A 15 -1.03 14.46 -12.41
C VAL A 15 0.12 14.27 -11.44
N ALA A 16 0.00 14.78 -10.22
CA ALA A 16 1.01 14.61 -9.17
C ALA A 16 1.24 13.12 -8.86
N GLU A 17 0.17 12.33 -8.69
CA GLU A 17 0.26 10.89 -8.45
C GLU A 17 1.02 10.20 -9.58
N ARG A 18 0.68 10.48 -10.84
CA ARG A 18 1.38 9.89 -11.99
C ARG A 18 2.85 10.25 -12.01
N LEU A 19 3.18 11.53 -11.87
CA LEU A 19 4.57 12.00 -11.97
C LEU A 19 5.43 11.51 -10.80
N PHE A 20 4.92 11.54 -9.57
CA PHE A 20 5.65 11.06 -8.40
C PHE A 20 5.85 9.53 -8.42
N MET A 21 4.83 8.76 -8.84
CA MET A 21 4.96 7.30 -8.94
C MET A 21 5.91 6.87 -10.06
N ASP A 22 5.95 7.61 -11.17
CA ASP A 22 6.80 7.26 -12.31
C ASP A 22 8.27 7.65 -12.07
N ARG A 23 8.53 8.81 -11.44
CA ARG A 23 9.88 9.43 -11.36
C ARG A 23 10.41 9.61 -9.95
N GLY A 24 9.58 9.40 -8.92
CA GLY A 24 9.92 9.66 -7.52
C GLY A 24 9.74 11.11 -7.10
N TYR A 25 9.58 11.31 -5.79
CA TYR A 25 9.37 12.64 -5.19
C TYR A 25 10.52 13.61 -5.51
N SER A 26 11.76 13.18 -5.32
CA SER A 26 12.93 14.07 -5.46
C SER A 26 13.14 14.62 -6.88
N ALA A 27 12.78 13.84 -7.91
CA ALA A 27 12.99 14.20 -9.31
C ALA A 27 11.95 15.16 -9.90
N ILE A 28 10.80 15.34 -9.23
CA ILE A 28 9.68 16.15 -9.73
C ILE A 28 9.62 17.49 -8.99
N THR A 29 9.39 18.57 -9.74
CA THR A 29 9.15 19.91 -9.20
C THR A 29 7.70 20.33 -9.36
N LEU A 30 7.26 21.37 -8.62
CA LEU A 30 5.92 21.96 -8.85
C LEU A 30 5.80 22.56 -10.24
N ARG A 31 6.90 22.97 -10.85
CA ARG A 31 6.92 23.48 -12.22
C ARG A 31 6.59 22.37 -13.22
N ASP A 32 7.17 21.18 -13.07
CA ASP A 32 6.87 20.06 -13.94
C ASP A 32 5.38 19.68 -13.89
N ILE A 33 4.77 19.73 -12.70
CA ILE A 33 3.34 19.48 -12.53
C ILE A 33 2.49 20.58 -13.18
N ALA A 34 2.88 21.84 -13.01
CA ALA A 34 2.19 22.98 -13.61
C ALA A 34 2.25 22.94 -15.14
N ASP A 35 3.43 22.65 -15.70
CA ASP A 35 3.65 22.57 -17.14
C ASP A 35 2.81 21.43 -17.76
N GLU A 36 2.75 20.26 -17.07
CA GLU A 36 1.91 19.12 -17.50
C GLU A 36 0.40 19.46 -17.51
N LEU A 37 -0.04 20.31 -16.57
CA LEU A 37 -1.43 20.76 -16.46
C LEU A 37 -1.74 21.95 -17.36
N GLY A 38 -0.75 22.55 -18.04
CA GLY A 38 -0.91 23.76 -18.81
C GLY A 38 -1.30 24.98 -17.97
N MET A 39 -0.86 25.04 -16.70
CA MET A 39 -1.19 26.11 -15.75
C MET A 39 0.06 26.81 -15.22
N LYS A 40 -0.13 28.00 -14.62
CA LYS A 40 0.98 28.70 -13.98
C LYS A 40 1.30 28.06 -12.63
N GLN A 41 2.58 27.95 -12.28
CA GLN A 41 3.02 27.40 -10.98
C GLN A 41 2.38 28.17 -9.79
N ALA A 42 2.13 29.47 -9.92
CA ALA A 42 1.43 30.25 -8.89
C ALA A 42 0.02 29.71 -8.57
N SER A 43 -0.65 29.09 -9.54
CA SER A 43 -1.96 28.48 -9.34
C SER A 43 -1.89 27.23 -8.47
N LEU A 44 -0.77 26.49 -8.49
CA LEU A 44 -0.55 25.34 -7.60
C LEU A 44 -0.42 25.79 -6.15
N TYR A 45 0.26 26.92 -5.88
CA TYR A 45 0.37 27.46 -4.54
C TYR A 45 -0.97 27.95 -3.97
N TYR A 46 -1.93 28.28 -4.82
CA TYR A 46 -3.29 28.57 -4.36
C TYR A 46 -3.97 27.30 -3.81
N HIS A 47 -3.78 26.15 -4.42
CA HIS A 47 -4.32 24.87 -3.95
C HIS A 47 -3.49 24.24 -2.84
N PHE A 48 -2.17 24.40 -2.90
CA PHE A 48 -1.20 23.78 -1.99
C PHE A 48 -0.18 24.82 -1.49
N PRO A 49 -0.56 25.69 -0.53
CA PRO A 49 0.32 26.74 -0.02
C PRO A 49 1.64 26.22 0.59
N GLY A 50 1.63 25.01 1.19
CA GLY A 50 2.82 24.31 1.68
C GLY A 50 3.69 23.68 0.59
N GLY A 51 3.37 23.97 -0.67
CA GLY A 51 4.19 23.58 -1.80
C GLY A 51 4.18 22.10 -2.12
N LYS A 52 5.33 21.61 -2.59
CA LYS A 52 5.50 20.24 -3.11
C LYS A 52 5.23 19.17 -2.04
N GLU A 53 5.67 19.39 -0.82
CA GLU A 53 5.51 18.45 0.27
C GLU A 53 4.03 18.29 0.63
N GLN A 54 3.30 19.39 0.78
CA GLN A 54 1.86 19.36 1.03
C GLN A 54 1.11 18.65 -0.10
N LEU A 55 1.46 18.91 -1.36
CA LEU A 55 0.88 18.26 -2.52
C LEU A 55 1.15 16.74 -2.49
N PHE A 56 2.37 16.34 -2.19
CA PHE A 56 2.74 14.92 -2.07
C PHE A 56 1.94 14.22 -0.97
N LEU A 57 1.83 14.83 0.21
CA LEU A 57 1.05 14.27 1.32
C LEU A 57 -0.44 14.15 0.99
N ALA A 58 -1.02 15.16 0.35
CA ALA A 58 -2.42 15.12 -0.06
C ALA A 58 -2.67 14.03 -1.11
N MET A 59 -1.76 13.89 -2.07
CA MET A 59 -1.80 12.82 -3.08
C MET A 59 -1.68 11.44 -2.44
N ALA A 60 -0.69 11.25 -1.55
CA ALA A 60 -0.46 9.99 -0.87
C ALA A 60 -1.63 9.62 0.04
N ALA A 61 -2.19 10.56 0.78
CA ALA A 61 -3.38 10.34 1.61
C ALA A 61 -4.56 9.84 0.76
N ARG A 62 -4.85 10.49 -0.37
CA ARG A 62 -5.90 10.06 -1.31
C ARG A 62 -5.65 8.67 -1.88
N MET A 63 -4.41 8.37 -2.23
CA MET A 63 -3.99 7.06 -2.72
C MET A 63 -4.23 5.99 -1.65
N PHE A 64 -3.82 6.23 -0.41
CA PHE A 64 -4.04 5.29 0.69
C PHE A 64 -5.52 5.12 1.04
N ASP A 65 -6.34 6.17 0.97
CA ASP A 65 -7.78 6.05 1.18
C ASP A 65 -8.43 5.16 0.12
N ARG A 66 -8.03 5.30 -1.15
CA ARG A 66 -8.48 4.43 -2.24
C ARG A 66 -8.06 2.99 -2.03
N HIS A 67 -6.81 2.75 -1.62
CA HIS A 67 -6.32 1.40 -1.34
C HIS A 67 -7.01 0.80 -0.11
N HIS A 68 -7.24 1.58 0.94
CA HIS A 68 -7.99 1.13 2.11
C HIS A 68 -9.37 0.60 1.72
N GLN A 69 -10.13 1.40 0.97
CA GLN A 69 -11.47 1.00 0.54
C GLN A 69 -11.41 -0.26 -0.31
N GLY A 70 -10.51 -0.33 -1.29
CA GLY A 70 -10.40 -1.50 -2.16
C GLY A 70 -9.95 -2.77 -1.44
N VAL A 71 -9.06 -2.66 -0.45
CA VAL A 71 -8.64 -3.80 0.39
C VAL A 71 -9.79 -4.27 1.27
N VAL A 72 -10.51 -3.35 1.92
CA VAL A 72 -11.65 -3.69 2.77
C VAL A 72 -12.77 -4.36 1.96
N ASP A 73 -13.11 -3.81 0.79
CA ASP A 73 -14.13 -4.36 -0.08
C ASP A 73 -13.74 -5.76 -0.61
N ALA A 74 -12.46 -5.93 -0.97
CA ALA A 74 -11.94 -7.22 -1.43
C ALA A 74 -11.97 -8.29 -0.34
N LEU A 75 -11.58 -7.94 0.90
CA LEU A 75 -11.66 -8.84 2.05
C LEU A 75 -13.10 -9.21 2.37
N ALA A 76 -14.02 -8.25 2.34
CA ALA A 76 -15.44 -8.51 2.55
C ALA A 76 -16.04 -9.44 1.48
N GLY A 77 -15.62 -9.30 0.22
CA GLY A 77 -16.06 -10.16 -0.89
C GLY A 77 -15.63 -11.62 -0.78
N GLY A 78 -14.56 -11.91 -0.04
CA GLY A 78 -14.08 -13.28 0.21
C GLY A 78 -14.78 -14.00 1.37
N GLU A 79 -15.73 -13.34 2.05
CA GLU A 79 -16.43 -13.87 3.22
C GLU A 79 -15.47 -14.47 4.26
N ASP A 80 -15.70 -15.71 4.70
CA ASP A 80 -14.87 -16.42 5.68
C ASP A 80 -13.84 -17.37 5.05
N ASP A 81 -13.39 -17.11 3.83
CA ASP A 81 -12.34 -17.85 3.11
C ASP A 81 -11.11 -16.96 2.91
N LEU A 82 -10.04 -17.21 3.67
CA LEU A 82 -8.81 -16.42 3.58
C LEU A 82 -8.20 -16.44 2.17
N ARG A 83 -8.26 -17.58 1.45
CA ARG A 83 -7.73 -17.67 0.09
C ARG A 83 -8.50 -16.75 -0.86
N ALA A 84 -9.83 -16.74 -0.77
CA ALA A 84 -10.68 -15.86 -1.56
C ALA A 84 -10.43 -14.38 -1.20
N GLN A 85 -10.29 -14.06 0.08
CA GLN A 85 -9.95 -12.74 0.58
C GLN A 85 -8.62 -12.23 0.00
N LEU A 86 -7.56 -13.03 0.10
CA LEU A 86 -6.23 -12.63 -0.41
C LEU A 86 -6.21 -12.53 -1.94
N ARG A 87 -6.96 -13.40 -2.65
CA ARG A 87 -7.13 -13.30 -4.10
C ARG A 87 -7.81 -12.00 -4.49
N GLY A 88 -8.91 -11.62 -3.85
CA GLY A 88 -9.59 -10.36 -4.09
C GLY A 88 -8.69 -9.15 -3.87
N VAL A 89 -7.87 -9.16 -2.80
CA VAL A 89 -6.90 -8.09 -2.54
C VAL A 89 -5.81 -8.06 -3.63
N ALA A 90 -5.31 -9.20 -4.07
CA ALA A 90 -4.32 -9.27 -5.14
C ALA A 90 -4.88 -8.75 -6.48
N GLU A 91 -6.13 -9.10 -6.81
CA GLU A 91 -6.85 -8.59 -7.98
C GLU A 91 -7.05 -7.07 -7.90
N TRP A 92 -7.42 -6.57 -6.73
CA TRP A 92 -7.47 -5.12 -6.49
C TRP A 92 -6.14 -4.45 -6.79
N PHE A 93 -5.04 -4.92 -6.21
CA PHE A 93 -3.72 -4.35 -6.47
C PHE A 93 -3.31 -4.49 -7.95
N ALA A 94 -3.66 -5.58 -8.61
CA ALA A 94 -3.40 -5.77 -10.04
C ALA A 94 -4.18 -4.80 -10.93
N SER A 95 -5.37 -4.37 -10.51
CA SER A 95 -6.20 -3.37 -11.21
C SER A 95 -5.69 -1.94 -11.06
N GLN A 96 -4.82 -1.69 -10.07
CA GLN A 96 -4.27 -0.37 -9.80
C GLN A 96 -2.92 -0.16 -10.49
N ARG A 97 -2.51 1.10 -10.65
CA ARG A 97 -1.12 1.40 -11.01
C ARG A 97 -0.17 0.77 -9.99
N PRO A 98 0.96 0.20 -10.44
CA PRO A 98 2.00 -0.29 -9.54
C PRO A 98 2.45 0.83 -8.59
N MET A 99 2.26 0.64 -7.30
CA MET A 99 2.56 1.66 -6.30
C MET A 99 4.06 1.79 -6.03
N LYS A 100 4.85 0.72 -6.28
CA LYS A 100 6.27 0.65 -5.91
C LYS A 100 6.49 1.11 -4.45
N PHE A 101 5.65 0.56 -3.57
CA PHE A 101 5.51 1.01 -2.18
C PHE A 101 6.85 1.07 -1.44
N MET A 102 7.68 0.05 -1.61
CA MET A 102 9.00 0.00 -0.98
C MET A 102 9.92 1.11 -1.49
N GLY A 103 9.89 1.39 -2.80
CA GLY A 103 10.66 2.50 -3.40
C GLY A 103 10.21 3.84 -2.85
N MET A 104 8.90 4.06 -2.77
CA MET A 104 8.32 5.28 -2.22
C MET A 104 8.71 5.46 -0.74
N MET A 105 8.56 4.44 0.09
CA MET A 105 8.88 4.52 1.52
C MET A 105 10.37 4.77 1.79
N HIS A 106 11.26 4.16 1.01
CA HIS A 106 12.72 4.33 1.23
C HIS A 106 13.30 5.62 0.62
N ALA A 107 12.86 5.99 -0.57
CA ALA A 107 13.47 7.11 -1.29
C ALA A 107 12.68 8.42 -1.11
N ASP A 108 11.36 8.37 -1.23
CA ASP A 108 10.53 9.58 -1.28
C ASP A 108 10.17 10.06 0.12
N VAL A 109 9.79 9.14 1.01
CA VAL A 109 9.47 9.47 2.41
C VAL A 109 10.70 9.97 3.16
N ALA A 110 11.89 9.43 2.86
CA ALA A 110 13.14 9.89 3.47
C ALA A 110 13.43 11.39 3.25
N ALA A 111 12.87 11.98 2.19
CA ALA A 111 13.05 13.39 1.86
C ALA A 111 12.04 14.33 2.57
N LEU A 112 11.08 13.80 3.33
CA LEU A 112 10.08 14.55 4.07
C LEU A 112 10.56 14.93 5.47
N SER A 113 9.84 15.85 6.14
CA SER A 113 10.03 16.13 7.56
C SER A 113 9.67 14.90 8.42
N GLU A 114 10.23 14.78 9.63
CA GLU A 114 9.96 13.62 10.51
C GLU A 114 8.47 13.52 10.85
N GLU A 115 7.79 14.64 11.12
CA GLU A 115 6.35 14.67 11.38
C GLU A 115 5.55 14.09 10.21
N HIS A 116 5.89 14.46 8.98
CA HIS A 116 5.19 13.99 7.79
C HIS A 116 5.52 12.53 7.46
N LYS A 117 6.74 12.07 7.79
CA LYS A 117 7.10 10.64 7.70
C LYS A 117 6.21 9.79 8.58
N GLU A 118 6.04 10.20 9.84
CA GLU A 118 5.23 9.48 10.81
C GLU A 118 3.74 9.46 10.40
N GLN A 119 3.19 10.61 10.00
CA GLN A 119 1.82 10.72 9.51
C GLN A 119 1.58 9.79 8.31
N LEU A 120 2.51 9.75 7.35
CA LEU A 120 2.39 8.93 6.16
C LEU A 120 2.51 7.43 6.49
N ALA A 121 3.42 7.06 7.38
CA ALA A 121 3.58 5.69 7.84
C ALA A 121 2.34 5.18 8.57
N GLN A 122 1.76 5.99 9.46
CA GLN A 122 0.51 5.66 10.16
C GLN A 122 -0.65 5.50 9.17
N LYS A 123 -0.75 6.39 8.18
CA LYS A 123 -1.79 6.32 7.14
C LYS A 123 -1.65 5.06 6.30
N ALA A 124 -0.44 4.75 5.83
CA ALA A 124 -0.14 3.54 5.06
C ALA A 124 -0.45 2.26 5.86
N HIS A 125 -0.03 2.22 7.13
CA HIS A 125 -0.30 1.11 8.03
C HIS A 125 -1.81 0.89 8.20
N GLY A 126 -2.57 1.93 8.52
CA GLY A 126 -4.01 1.84 8.68
C GLY A 126 -4.76 1.46 7.41
N ALA A 127 -4.24 1.87 6.25
CA ALA A 127 -4.92 1.65 4.97
C ALA A 127 -4.80 0.22 4.44
N MET A 128 -3.65 -0.41 4.58
CA MET A 128 -3.37 -1.70 3.94
C MET A 128 -2.99 -2.78 4.95
N PHE A 129 -2.13 -2.45 5.90
CA PHE A 129 -1.55 -3.43 6.82
C PHE A 129 -2.58 -3.93 7.84
N ARG A 130 -3.28 -3.02 8.51
CA ARG A 130 -4.25 -3.37 9.55
C ARG A 130 -5.40 -4.25 9.05
N PRO A 131 -6.09 -3.96 7.93
CA PRO A 131 -7.16 -4.83 7.43
C PRO A 131 -6.68 -6.26 7.12
N LEU A 132 -5.51 -6.39 6.51
CA LEU A 132 -4.92 -7.71 6.24
C LEU A 132 -4.54 -8.45 7.51
N ARG A 133 -3.96 -7.76 8.49
CA ARG A 133 -3.66 -8.32 9.80
C ARG A 133 -4.91 -8.90 10.46
N GLU A 134 -6.00 -8.14 10.43
CA GLU A 134 -7.29 -8.57 11.00
C GLU A 134 -7.85 -9.80 10.28
N ALA A 135 -7.71 -9.88 8.96
CA ALA A 135 -8.11 -11.06 8.17
C ALA A 135 -7.29 -12.31 8.56
N PHE A 136 -5.98 -12.19 8.74
CA PHE A 136 -5.14 -13.30 9.21
C PHE A 136 -5.51 -13.74 10.63
N VAL A 137 -5.78 -12.82 11.55
CA VAL A 137 -6.25 -13.14 12.90
C VAL A 137 -7.57 -13.88 12.87
N ALA A 138 -8.51 -13.45 12.04
CA ALA A 138 -9.80 -14.11 11.89
C ALA A 138 -9.66 -15.53 11.31
N ALA A 139 -8.82 -15.71 10.29
CA ALA A 139 -8.55 -17.01 9.68
C ALA A 139 -7.87 -18.00 10.66
N GLU A 140 -6.94 -17.52 11.49
CA GLU A 140 -6.36 -18.33 12.58
C GLU A 140 -7.46 -18.74 13.56
N GLY A 141 -8.34 -17.82 13.97
CA GLY A 141 -9.46 -18.09 14.86
C GLY A 141 -10.45 -19.11 14.31
N ARG A 142 -10.62 -19.19 12.99
CA ARG A 142 -11.44 -20.21 12.31
C ARG A 142 -10.70 -21.55 12.10
N GLY A 143 -9.39 -21.60 12.37
CA GLY A 143 -8.57 -22.79 12.15
C GLY A 143 -8.16 -23.03 10.69
N GLU A 144 -8.31 -22.05 9.80
CA GLU A 144 -7.90 -22.15 8.40
C GLU A 144 -6.38 -22.18 8.26
N ILE A 145 -5.68 -21.48 9.14
CA ILE A 145 -4.22 -21.42 9.18
C ILE A 145 -3.70 -21.73 10.57
N ARG A 146 -2.44 -22.17 10.67
CA ARG A 146 -1.74 -22.34 11.93
C ARG A 146 -1.39 -20.98 12.55
N ALA A 147 -1.20 -20.96 13.87
CA ALA A 147 -0.76 -19.76 14.59
C ALA A 147 0.58 -19.25 14.06
N MET A 148 0.58 -17.99 13.64
CA MET A 148 1.75 -17.21 13.25
C MET A 148 1.54 -15.74 13.61
N HIS A 149 2.65 -14.99 13.70
CA HIS A 149 2.56 -13.56 13.99
C HIS A 149 1.79 -12.83 12.86
N PRO A 150 0.62 -12.26 13.14
CA PRO A 150 -0.25 -11.72 12.07
C PRO A 150 0.35 -10.53 11.35
N ASP A 151 1.18 -9.73 12.05
CA ASP A 151 1.88 -8.60 11.43
C ASP A 151 2.93 -9.07 10.42
N LEU A 152 3.61 -10.19 10.71
CA LEU A 152 4.54 -10.80 9.75
C LEU A 152 3.79 -11.26 8.49
N LEU A 153 2.64 -11.92 8.66
CA LEU A 153 1.84 -12.41 7.53
C LEU A 153 1.34 -11.28 6.65
N ALA A 154 0.79 -10.22 7.25
CA ALA A 154 0.32 -9.04 6.53
C ALA A 154 1.47 -8.34 5.79
N GLY A 155 2.60 -8.16 6.45
CA GLY A 155 3.80 -7.58 5.84
C GLY A 155 4.35 -8.41 4.69
N CYS A 156 4.52 -9.72 4.90
CA CYS A 156 4.97 -10.63 3.83
C CYS A 156 4.05 -10.59 2.61
N PHE A 157 2.73 -10.64 2.82
CA PHE A 157 1.78 -10.57 1.71
C PHE A 157 1.92 -9.26 0.93
N LEU A 158 1.93 -8.11 1.61
CA LEU A 158 2.09 -6.80 0.96
C LEU A 158 3.40 -6.69 0.19
N TRP A 159 4.50 -7.17 0.76
CA TRP A 159 5.81 -7.13 0.11
C TRP A 159 5.89 -8.03 -1.12
N LEU A 160 5.28 -9.21 -1.04
CA LEU A 160 5.21 -10.10 -2.20
C LEU A 160 4.36 -9.48 -3.32
N MET A 161 3.21 -8.86 -2.99
CA MET A 161 2.38 -8.16 -3.97
C MET A 161 3.10 -6.95 -4.59
N ASP A 162 3.86 -6.17 -3.81
CA ASP A 162 4.69 -5.08 -4.33
C ASP A 162 5.80 -5.61 -5.26
N GLY A 163 6.44 -6.72 -4.88
CA GLY A 163 7.47 -7.40 -5.65
C GLY A 163 7.00 -7.86 -7.04
N LEU A 164 5.74 -8.27 -7.18
CA LEU A 164 5.17 -8.67 -8.48
C LEU A 164 5.18 -7.52 -9.48
N SER A 165 5.10 -6.27 -9.02
CA SER A 165 5.17 -5.08 -9.87
C SER A 165 6.51 -4.93 -10.60
N TYR A 166 7.59 -5.46 -10.04
CA TYR A 166 8.92 -5.47 -10.66
C TYR A 166 9.08 -6.64 -11.65
N GLY A 167 8.33 -7.72 -11.46
CA GLY A 167 8.36 -8.89 -12.34
C GLY A 167 7.77 -8.61 -13.73
N GLU A 168 6.76 -7.78 -13.84
CA GLU A 168 6.07 -7.45 -15.10
C GLU A 168 6.97 -6.78 -16.15
N THR A 169 8.07 -6.18 -15.75
CA THR A 169 9.01 -5.51 -16.68
C THR A 169 9.85 -6.48 -17.51
N ARG A 170 9.79 -7.78 -17.25
CA ARG A 170 10.60 -8.79 -17.96
C ARG A 170 9.81 -9.37 -19.13
N THR A 171 10.44 -9.42 -20.30
CA THR A 171 9.86 -10.08 -21.49
C THR A 171 9.54 -11.55 -21.19
N GLY A 172 8.29 -11.95 -21.40
CA GLY A 172 7.82 -13.31 -21.15
C GLY A 172 7.41 -13.60 -19.69
N ALA A 173 7.33 -12.60 -18.83
CA ALA A 173 6.78 -12.77 -17.47
C ALA A 173 5.31 -13.23 -17.54
N PRO A 174 4.86 -14.13 -16.63
CA PRO A 174 3.43 -14.45 -16.51
C PRO A 174 2.60 -13.20 -16.17
N PRO A 175 1.30 -13.22 -16.48
CA PRO A 175 0.39 -12.16 -16.02
C PRO A 175 0.44 -12.01 -14.49
N ARG A 176 0.35 -10.79 -14.00
CA ARG A 176 0.44 -10.48 -12.56
C ARG A 176 -0.56 -11.28 -11.72
N ALA A 177 -1.78 -11.48 -12.23
CA ALA A 177 -2.79 -12.29 -11.55
C ALA A 177 -2.36 -13.75 -11.36
N ALA A 178 -1.68 -14.36 -12.35
CA ALA A 178 -1.16 -15.71 -12.23
C ALA A 178 -0.03 -15.80 -11.21
N MET A 179 0.91 -14.85 -11.23
CA MET A 179 1.97 -14.77 -10.22
C MET A 179 1.41 -14.55 -8.81
N ALA A 180 0.35 -13.77 -8.67
CA ALA A 180 -0.31 -13.54 -7.38
C ALA A 180 -0.95 -14.83 -6.84
N GLU A 181 -1.59 -15.63 -7.68
CA GLU A 181 -2.15 -16.93 -7.27
C GLU A 181 -1.07 -17.91 -6.80
N ASP A 182 0.07 -17.95 -7.48
CA ASP A 182 1.22 -18.77 -7.07
C ASP A 182 1.76 -18.32 -5.70
N VAL A 183 1.87 -17.02 -5.47
CA VAL A 183 2.29 -16.46 -4.18
C VAL A 183 1.30 -16.82 -3.07
N ILE A 184 0.00 -16.65 -3.31
CA ILE A 184 -1.04 -17.00 -2.34
C ILE A 184 -0.98 -18.49 -2.01
N SER A 185 -0.86 -19.37 -3.02
CA SER A 185 -0.73 -20.79 -2.80
C SER A 185 0.51 -21.13 -1.99
N MET A 186 1.67 -20.58 -2.33
CA MET A 186 2.92 -20.76 -1.59
C MET A 186 2.78 -20.33 -0.13
N MET A 187 2.16 -19.18 0.14
CA MET A 187 1.94 -18.69 1.50
C MET A 187 0.99 -19.60 2.28
N LEU A 188 -0.18 -19.90 1.74
CA LEU A 188 -1.21 -20.65 2.44
C LEU A 188 -0.83 -22.11 2.64
N ASP A 189 -0.20 -22.77 1.66
CA ASP A 189 0.26 -24.16 1.79
C ASP A 189 1.34 -24.28 2.90
N GLY A 190 2.15 -23.22 3.09
CA GLY A 190 3.08 -23.12 4.20
C GLY A 190 2.42 -22.87 5.56
N LEU A 191 1.17 -22.39 5.58
CA LEU A 191 0.39 -22.02 6.77
C LEU A 191 -0.67 -23.05 7.15
N LEU A 192 -0.94 -24.05 6.31
CA LEU A 192 -1.90 -25.10 6.61
C LEU A 192 -1.54 -25.80 7.93
N PRO A 193 -2.54 -26.21 8.74
CA PRO A 193 -2.33 -27.01 9.92
C PRO A 193 -1.56 -28.30 9.56
N ARG A 194 -0.53 -28.61 10.32
CA ARG A 194 0.25 -29.84 10.12
C ARG A 194 -0.07 -30.81 11.23
N GLU A 195 -0.47 -32.04 10.90
CA GLU A 195 -0.62 -33.10 11.91
C GLU A 195 0.72 -33.33 12.62
N GLY A 196 0.71 -33.31 13.95
CA GLY A 196 1.90 -33.55 14.78
C GLY A 196 2.88 -32.38 14.88
N ALA A 197 2.57 -31.20 14.35
CA ALA A 197 3.41 -30.03 14.58
C ALA A 197 3.29 -29.57 16.04
N VAL A 198 4.41 -29.59 16.77
CA VAL A 198 4.51 -28.94 18.08
C VAL A 198 4.34 -27.44 17.84
N MET A 199 3.22 -26.89 18.30
CA MET A 199 3.03 -25.44 18.32
C MET A 199 4.09 -24.85 19.25
N LEU A 200 5.09 -24.21 18.71
CA LEU A 200 5.93 -23.34 19.52
C LEU A 200 5.05 -22.15 19.94
N PRO A 201 5.00 -21.83 21.25
CA PRO A 201 4.26 -20.66 21.69
C PRO A 201 4.78 -19.46 20.93
N VAL A 202 3.87 -18.66 20.35
CA VAL A 202 4.21 -17.37 19.77
C VAL A 202 4.82 -16.55 20.89
N GLN A 203 6.14 -16.52 20.94
CA GLN A 203 6.82 -15.64 21.87
C GLN A 203 6.44 -14.23 21.46
N SER A 204 5.77 -13.52 22.38
CA SER A 204 5.57 -12.08 22.21
C SER A 204 6.92 -11.47 21.90
N TRP A 205 7.03 -10.88 20.72
CA TRP A 205 8.20 -10.07 20.37
C TRP A 205 8.31 -9.01 21.48
N PRO A 206 9.47 -8.85 22.10
CA PRO A 206 9.64 -7.82 23.11
C PRO A 206 9.26 -6.47 22.49
N GLU A 207 8.61 -5.65 23.28
CA GLU A 207 8.30 -4.24 22.99
C GLU A 207 9.61 -3.45 22.82
N MET A 208 10.36 -3.74 21.77
CA MET A 208 11.65 -3.09 21.47
C MET A 208 11.51 -1.78 20.69
N MET A 209 10.32 -1.22 20.60
CA MET A 209 10.10 0.07 19.95
C MET A 209 9.59 1.18 20.87
N ASN A 210 9.77 1.02 22.19
CA ASN A 210 9.36 2.06 23.15
C ASN A 210 10.47 2.45 24.12
N SER A 211 11.71 2.53 23.65
CA SER A 211 12.79 3.15 24.41
C SER A 211 13.49 4.19 23.52
N SER A 212 12.86 5.35 23.42
CA SER A 212 13.54 6.61 23.11
C SER A 212 13.77 7.27 24.46
N ASP A 213 14.92 7.06 25.04
CA ASP A 213 15.57 8.00 25.96
C ASP A 213 16.56 8.87 25.17
#